data_b25159525986144d268c35f6f024a86e
#
_entry.id   b25159525986144d268c35f6f024a86e
#
_cell.length_a   1.000
_cell.length_b   1.000
_cell.length_c   1.000
_cell.angle_alpha   90.00
_cell.angle_beta   90.00
_cell.angle_gamma   90.00
#
_symmetry.space_group_name_H-M   'P 1'
#
loop_
_entity.id
_entity.type
_entity.pdbx_description
1 polymer ?
#
loop_
_entity_poly.entity_id
_entity_poly.type
_entity_poly.pdbx_seq_one_letter_code
_entity_poly.pdbx_strand_id
1 'polypeptide(L)'
;MMKKILALLLALVMVVGLVACGNSGSNQPSGSQTPAGSNQPSGSQAPSGSTAIEGKYTIRLGTPTGGKHQQNATMEEFKTRIEAASNGAITVELYPTSQLGTAPQMIEGVQNGTIEGVLIPSSYFASYAPAIAVLDLPFLFAADGTAAATAQKILSAGTSLDEYLYDYGFVAGGYLLGGNSYILSTFPIQSMSDLKGHTMWTLPSPTLQASLSAYGSSPTAMDPSDVAVGLQNGTIEGVLNDCTFWLVQGLYESAKCINLCPAGAFVNCFFFSADWMDTLPANVKDLILTTAKTVVDEFEVPYMTQMSENAMKTMIDAGCTVYEPSAELLAEMQAATARLHDEFKAKDADCAAIYEEFVGLIAAAK
;
A
#
# COMPACT_ATOMS: atom_id res chain seq x y z
N MET A 1 11.11 -47.97 -21.80
CA MET A 1 11.00 -47.81 -23.25
C MET A 1 10.02 -46.69 -23.52
N MET A 2 10.44 -45.72 -24.21
CA MET A 2 9.84 -44.50 -24.77
C MET A 2 10.42 -43.20 -24.16
N LYS A 3 11.71 -43.07 -24.29
CA LYS A 3 12.43 -41.83 -24.46
C LYS A 3 12.86 -41.77 -25.93
N LYS A 4 12.73 -40.64 -26.58
CA LYS A 4 13.06 -40.29 -27.98
C LYS A 4 11.80 -40.25 -28.87
N ILE A 5 11.32 -39.02 -29.02
CA ILE A 5 10.76 -38.38 -30.22
C ILE A 5 10.23 -37.03 -29.73
N LEU A 6 11.02 -35.98 -29.75
CA LEU A 6 10.65 -34.58 -30.03
C LEU A 6 11.93 -33.73 -30.08
N ALA A 7 12.65 -33.92 -31.15
CA ALA A 7 13.68 -32.97 -31.56
C ALA A 7 13.64 -33.01 -33.10
N LEU A 8 12.88 -32.11 -33.70
CA LEU A 8 12.99 -31.65 -35.10
C LEU A 8 11.77 -30.79 -35.43
N LEU A 9 11.94 -29.48 -35.31
CA LEU A 9 11.22 -28.47 -36.07
C LEU A 9 11.64 -27.07 -35.53
N LEU A 10 12.90 -26.76 -35.78
CA LEU A 10 13.41 -25.40 -35.71
C LEU A 10 14.45 -25.27 -36.82
N ALA A 11 14.03 -24.87 -37.97
CA ALA A 11 14.86 -24.18 -38.97
C ALA A 11 14.01 -23.86 -40.19
N LEU A 12 14.08 -22.67 -40.58
CA LEU A 12 13.79 -22.10 -41.91
C LEU A 12 12.69 -21.03 -41.86
N VAL A 13 13.09 -19.78 -41.77
CA VAL A 13 12.95 -18.77 -42.83
C VAL A 13 13.75 -17.53 -42.44
N MET A 14 14.99 -17.47 -42.92
CA MET A 14 15.67 -16.23 -43.25
C MET A 14 15.74 -16.23 -44.77
N VAL A 15 15.35 -15.16 -45.42
CA VAL A 15 15.90 -14.65 -46.69
C VAL A 15 15.15 -13.37 -47.08
N VAL A 16 15.83 -12.24 -46.98
CA VAL A 16 16.30 -11.28 -48.00
C VAL A 16 15.29 -10.25 -48.52
N GLY A 17 15.75 -9.01 -48.48
CA GLY A 17 15.17 -7.87 -49.20
C GLY A 17 15.93 -6.57 -48.98
N LEU A 18 17.20 -6.52 -49.40
CA LEU A 18 17.96 -5.30 -49.69
C LEU A 18 17.72 -4.91 -51.15
N VAL A 19 17.47 -3.65 -51.45
CA VAL A 19 17.79 -2.88 -52.71
C VAL A 19 17.17 -1.48 -52.49
N ALA A 20 17.83 -0.37 -52.46
CA ALA A 20 18.91 0.32 -53.09
C ALA A 20 18.42 1.69 -53.59
N CYS A 21 19.13 2.71 -53.20
CA CYS A 21 19.61 3.95 -53.82
C CYS A 21 18.90 4.60 -55.03
N GLY A 22 18.93 5.95 -54.99
CA GLY A 22 18.87 6.84 -56.15
C GLY A 22 18.31 8.23 -55.77
N ASN A 23 18.98 9.16 -55.51
CA ASN A 23 19.88 10.23 -55.97
C ASN A 23 19.23 11.24 -56.93
N SER A 24 19.46 12.50 -56.62
CA SER A 24 19.65 13.69 -57.47
C SER A 24 18.47 14.59 -57.80
N GLY A 25 18.67 15.89 -57.51
CA GLY A 25 18.39 16.96 -58.44
C GLY A 25 17.79 18.24 -57.86
N SER A 26 18.67 19.11 -57.45
CA SER A 26 18.70 20.58 -57.56
C SER A 26 17.53 21.30 -58.24
N ASN A 27 17.02 22.39 -57.60
CA ASN A 27 17.15 23.77 -58.09
C ASN A 27 16.41 24.76 -57.19
N GLN A 28 17.14 25.77 -56.77
CA GLN A 28 16.66 27.06 -56.26
C GLN A 28 16.54 28.00 -57.50
N PRO A 29 15.69 29.05 -57.52
CA PRO A 29 16.09 30.29 -56.92
C PRO A 29 15.00 31.20 -56.33
N SER A 30 15.43 32.01 -55.40
CA SER A 30 15.19 33.44 -55.13
C SER A 30 13.81 34.08 -55.28
N GLY A 31 13.41 34.78 -54.21
CA GLY A 31 12.45 35.90 -54.28
C GLY A 31 11.98 36.40 -52.92
N SER A 32 12.75 37.24 -52.31
CA SER A 32 12.48 38.47 -51.55
C SER A 32 11.04 38.81 -51.20
N GLN A 33 10.70 39.01 -49.90
CA GLN A 33 10.31 40.27 -49.26
C GLN A 33 9.58 40.01 -47.92
N THR A 34 10.13 40.57 -46.85
CA THR A 34 9.47 40.88 -45.56
C THR A 34 8.53 42.07 -45.74
N PRO A 35 7.45 42.28 -44.93
CA PRO A 35 7.65 42.84 -43.61
C PRO A 35 6.70 42.34 -42.48
N ALA A 36 7.24 42.39 -41.30
CA ALA A 36 6.76 42.82 -39.97
C ALA A 36 5.31 42.59 -39.53
N GLY A 37 5.17 42.05 -38.32
CA GLY A 37 4.02 42.32 -37.49
C GLY A 37 3.69 41.23 -36.47
N SER A 38 4.39 41.28 -35.31
CA SER A 38 3.90 41.15 -33.96
C SER A 38 2.99 39.99 -33.52
N ASN A 39 3.42 39.53 -32.37
CA ASN A 39 2.74 38.89 -31.24
C ASN A 39 3.09 37.41 -31.03
N GLN A 40 4.20 37.27 -30.36
CA GLN A 40 4.57 36.05 -29.64
C GLN A 40 3.75 36.03 -28.34
N PRO A 41 2.94 35.00 -28.06
CA PRO A 41 2.44 34.79 -26.70
C PRO A 41 3.61 34.36 -25.84
N SER A 42 3.78 35.05 -24.72
CA SER A 42 4.70 34.71 -23.64
C SER A 42 4.60 33.22 -23.31
N GLY A 43 5.69 32.52 -23.56
CA GLY A 43 5.87 31.17 -23.08
C GLY A 43 5.82 31.20 -21.55
N SER A 44 4.92 30.40 -21.00
CA SER A 44 4.91 30.04 -19.61
C SER A 44 6.29 29.43 -19.31
N GLN A 45 7.10 30.13 -18.54
CA GLN A 45 8.36 29.58 -18.02
C GLN A 45 8.00 28.40 -17.13
N ALA A 46 8.39 27.20 -17.55
CA ALA A 46 8.52 26.08 -16.64
C ALA A 46 9.45 26.49 -15.48
N PRO A 47 9.20 26.06 -14.24
CA PRO A 47 10.08 26.37 -13.13
C PRO A 47 11.48 25.84 -13.39
N SER A 48 12.40 26.74 -13.68
CA SER A 48 13.84 26.46 -13.78
C SER A 48 14.38 26.20 -12.39
N GLY A 49 14.69 24.93 -12.08
CA GLY A 49 15.30 24.57 -10.80
C GLY A 49 15.57 23.07 -10.62
N SER A 50 15.54 22.27 -11.68
CA SER A 50 16.04 20.88 -11.57
C SER A 50 17.58 20.91 -11.57
N THR A 51 18.17 20.97 -10.39
CA THR A 51 19.60 20.66 -10.23
C THR A 51 19.79 19.22 -10.69
N ALA A 52 20.62 19.01 -11.71
CA ALA A 52 20.92 17.68 -12.22
C ALA A 52 21.38 16.78 -11.05
N ILE A 53 20.83 15.58 -10.97
CA ILE A 53 21.23 14.60 -9.96
C ILE A 53 22.60 14.08 -10.34
N GLU A 54 23.58 14.32 -9.47
CA GLU A 54 24.92 13.77 -9.60
C GLU A 54 24.99 12.38 -8.93
N GLY A 55 25.64 11.42 -9.60
CA GLY A 55 25.78 10.06 -9.10
C GLY A 55 24.72 9.09 -9.63
N LYS A 56 24.76 7.88 -9.10
CA LYS A 56 23.80 6.80 -9.37
C LYS A 56 23.32 6.22 -8.05
N TYR A 57 22.03 6.02 -7.95
CA TYR A 57 21.39 5.53 -6.75
C TYR A 57 20.47 4.36 -7.12
N THR A 58 20.47 3.33 -6.31
CA THR A 58 19.57 2.18 -6.49
C THR A 58 18.69 2.03 -5.26
N ILE A 59 17.40 1.90 -5.46
CA ILE A 59 16.41 1.64 -4.41
C ILE A 59 15.92 0.20 -4.58
N ARG A 60 16.29 -0.69 -3.64
CA ARG A 60 15.64 -2.00 -3.52
C ARG A 60 14.36 -1.81 -2.74
N LEU A 61 13.24 -2.09 -3.38
CA LEU A 61 11.92 -1.85 -2.83
C LEU A 61 11.17 -3.16 -2.68
N GLY A 62 10.87 -3.54 -1.43
CA GLY A 62 10.28 -4.82 -1.08
C GLY A 62 8.83 -4.74 -0.60
N THR A 63 8.06 -5.80 -0.85
CA THR A 63 6.72 -6.01 -0.30
C THR A 63 6.42 -7.49 -0.10
N PRO A 64 5.62 -7.88 0.91
CA PRO A 64 5.22 -9.27 1.09
C PRO A 64 4.17 -9.73 0.08
N THR A 65 3.49 -8.82 -0.60
CA THR A 65 2.41 -9.14 -1.54
C THR A 65 2.91 -9.30 -2.98
N GLY A 66 2.10 -9.94 -3.81
CA GLY A 66 2.39 -10.20 -5.22
C GLY A 66 1.21 -9.86 -6.14
N GLY A 67 1.39 -10.11 -7.43
CA GLY A 67 0.34 -9.95 -8.43
C GLY A 67 -0.17 -8.51 -8.57
N LYS A 68 -1.48 -8.34 -8.68
CA LYS A 68 -2.15 -7.04 -8.85
C LYS A 68 -2.51 -6.33 -7.54
N HIS A 69 -1.88 -6.72 -6.44
CA HIS A 69 -2.11 -6.03 -5.18
C HIS A 69 -1.65 -4.57 -5.26
N GLN A 70 -2.33 -3.67 -4.55
CA GLN A 70 -2.04 -2.23 -4.57
C GLN A 70 -0.56 -1.90 -4.32
N GLN A 71 0.08 -2.58 -3.37
CA GLN A 71 1.49 -2.36 -3.06
C GLN A 71 2.38 -2.54 -4.28
N ASN A 72 2.17 -3.59 -5.08
CA ASN A 72 2.94 -3.81 -6.31
C ASN A 72 2.66 -2.74 -7.36
N ALA A 73 1.39 -2.41 -7.59
CA ALA A 73 1.02 -1.37 -8.56
C ALA A 73 1.65 -0.02 -8.18
N THR A 74 1.65 0.32 -6.88
CA THR A 74 2.29 1.55 -6.38
C THR A 74 3.81 1.52 -6.52
N MET A 75 4.46 0.38 -6.26
CA MET A 75 5.91 0.22 -6.48
C MET A 75 6.28 0.38 -7.96
N GLU A 76 5.50 -0.19 -8.88
CA GLU A 76 5.72 -0.07 -10.33
C GLU A 76 5.53 1.38 -10.80
N GLU A 77 4.52 2.07 -10.31
CA GLU A 77 4.28 3.48 -10.63
C GLU A 77 5.38 4.38 -10.05
N PHE A 78 5.80 4.15 -8.81
CA PHE A 78 6.92 4.87 -8.20
C PHE A 78 8.20 4.68 -9.02
N LYS A 79 8.54 3.44 -9.37
CA LYS A 79 9.68 3.13 -10.25
C LYS A 79 9.61 3.93 -11.54
N THR A 80 8.48 3.89 -12.22
CA THR A 80 8.28 4.56 -13.51
C THR A 80 8.50 6.07 -13.38
N ARG A 81 7.91 6.70 -12.38
CA ARG A 81 8.01 8.16 -12.19
C ARG A 81 9.39 8.60 -11.75
N ILE A 82 10.02 7.92 -10.78
CA ILE A 82 11.32 8.35 -10.23
C ILE A 82 12.46 8.13 -11.23
N GLU A 83 12.44 7.03 -11.99
CA GLU A 83 13.44 6.77 -13.04
C GLU A 83 13.34 7.82 -14.15
N ALA A 84 12.12 8.19 -14.56
CA ALA A 84 11.89 9.26 -15.52
C ALA A 84 12.33 10.63 -14.98
N ALA A 85 11.91 11.01 -13.78
CA ALA A 85 12.20 12.31 -13.18
C ALA A 85 13.70 12.51 -12.91
N SER A 86 14.42 11.43 -12.59
CA SER A 86 15.87 11.46 -12.37
C SER A 86 16.70 11.29 -13.64
N ASN A 87 16.09 11.16 -14.82
CA ASN A 87 16.75 10.78 -16.06
C ASN A 87 17.62 9.51 -15.89
N GLY A 88 17.14 8.53 -15.12
CA GLY A 88 17.81 7.27 -14.83
C GLY A 88 19.03 7.41 -13.90
N ALA A 89 19.15 8.52 -13.15
CA ALA A 89 20.15 8.63 -12.08
C ALA A 89 19.72 7.82 -10.84
N ILE A 90 18.43 7.68 -10.60
CA ILE A 90 17.86 6.79 -9.59
C ILE A 90 17.20 5.62 -10.32
N THR A 91 17.51 4.39 -9.93
CA THR A 91 16.93 3.16 -10.44
C THR A 91 16.22 2.42 -9.31
N VAL A 92 15.08 1.77 -9.60
CA VAL A 92 14.32 0.99 -8.61
C VAL A 92 14.30 -0.47 -8.99
N GLU A 93 14.74 -1.32 -8.09
CA GLU A 93 14.63 -2.78 -8.18
C GLU A 93 13.46 -3.25 -7.33
N LEU A 94 12.48 -3.90 -7.96
CA LEU A 94 11.27 -4.34 -7.30
C LEU A 94 11.37 -5.78 -6.83
N TYR A 95 11.02 -6.01 -5.56
CA TYR A 95 11.08 -7.32 -4.90
C TYR A 95 9.72 -7.67 -4.26
N PRO A 96 8.73 -8.07 -5.08
CA PRO A 96 7.43 -8.52 -4.58
C PRO A 96 7.50 -9.92 -3.95
N THR A 97 6.41 -10.32 -3.30
CA THR A 97 6.21 -11.70 -2.80
C THR A 97 7.34 -12.14 -1.86
N SER A 98 7.71 -11.27 -0.93
CA SER A 98 8.73 -11.55 0.10
C SER A 98 10.12 -11.97 -0.44
N GLN A 99 10.51 -11.51 -1.65
CA GLN A 99 11.80 -11.88 -2.25
C GLN A 99 13.01 -11.36 -1.47
N LEU A 100 12.85 -10.29 -0.67
CA LEU A 100 13.87 -9.77 0.25
C LEU A 100 13.78 -10.36 1.67
N GLY A 101 12.91 -11.36 1.88
CA GLY A 101 12.63 -11.96 3.17
C GLY A 101 11.20 -11.70 3.63
N THR A 102 10.85 -12.22 4.80
CA THR A 102 9.55 -11.97 5.44
C THR A 102 9.35 -10.48 5.74
N ALA A 103 8.10 -10.04 6.00
CA ALA A 103 7.84 -8.64 6.36
C ALA A 103 8.68 -8.16 7.57
N PRO A 104 8.80 -8.91 8.68
CA PRO A 104 9.74 -8.58 9.76
C PRO A 104 11.19 -8.41 9.30
N GLN A 105 11.72 -9.32 8.49
CA GLN A 105 13.09 -9.25 7.98
C GLN A 105 13.30 -8.02 7.07
N MET A 106 12.32 -7.67 6.25
CA MET A 106 12.38 -6.46 5.42
C MET A 106 12.34 -5.18 6.29
N ILE A 107 11.52 -5.14 7.35
CA ILE A 107 11.46 -4.02 8.29
C ILE A 107 12.81 -3.84 9.00
N GLU A 108 13.41 -4.92 9.51
CA GLU A 108 14.75 -4.90 10.09
C GLU A 108 15.79 -4.44 9.08
N GLY A 109 15.65 -4.87 7.82
CA GLY A 109 16.52 -4.45 6.72
C GLY A 109 16.47 -2.94 6.44
N VAL A 110 15.28 -2.33 6.52
CA VAL A 110 15.10 -0.88 6.41
C VAL A 110 15.69 -0.16 7.61
N GLN A 111 15.44 -0.64 8.84
CA GLN A 111 15.98 -0.01 10.06
C GLN A 111 17.52 0.04 10.07
N ASN A 112 18.19 -0.98 9.54
CA ASN A 112 19.65 -1.07 9.53
C ASN A 112 20.31 -0.66 8.20
N GLY A 113 19.55 -0.06 7.27
CA GLY A 113 20.05 0.46 6.00
C GLY A 113 20.44 -0.60 4.96
N THR A 114 20.12 -1.88 5.17
CA THR A 114 20.43 -2.95 4.19
C THR A 114 19.36 -3.10 3.11
N ILE A 115 18.19 -2.49 3.28
CA ILE A 115 17.09 -2.36 2.29
C ILE A 115 16.72 -0.88 2.26
N GLU A 116 16.63 -0.29 1.07
CA GLU A 116 16.37 1.14 0.91
C GLU A 116 14.92 1.51 1.17
N GLY A 117 13.95 0.62 0.84
CA GLY A 117 12.54 0.91 1.08
C GLY A 117 11.62 -0.30 1.05
N VAL A 118 10.44 -0.13 1.60
CA VAL A 118 9.40 -1.16 1.68
C VAL A 118 8.00 -0.58 1.55
N LEU A 119 7.07 -1.41 1.03
CA LEU A 119 5.64 -1.19 1.17
C LEU A 119 5.05 -2.35 1.98
N ILE A 120 4.74 -2.09 3.25
CA ILE A 120 4.28 -3.09 4.22
C ILE A 120 3.13 -2.51 5.06
N PRO A 121 2.09 -3.30 5.44
CA PRO A 121 1.03 -2.82 6.34
C PRO A 121 1.58 -2.26 7.65
N SER A 122 1.00 -1.12 8.11
CA SER A 122 1.37 -0.45 9.37
C SER A 122 1.42 -1.39 10.57
N SER A 123 0.51 -2.35 10.60
CA SER A 123 0.38 -3.34 11.68
C SER A 123 1.64 -4.18 11.93
N TYR A 124 2.48 -4.39 10.91
CA TYR A 124 3.76 -5.11 11.10
C TYR A 124 4.81 -4.27 11.84
N PHE A 125 4.70 -2.93 11.75
CA PHE A 125 5.66 -2.02 12.40
C PHE A 125 5.38 -1.82 13.89
N ALA A 126 4.20 -2.21 14.40
CA ALA A 126 3.79 -2.00 15.79
C ALA A 126 4.74 -2.61 16.85
N SER A 127 5.51 -3.65 16.48
CA SER A 127 6.52 -4.25 17.35
C SER A 127 7.88 -3.53 17.29
N TYR A 128 8.11 -2.68 16.29
CA TYR A 128 9.35 -1.93 16.08
C TYR A 128 9.20 -0.46 16.52
N ALA A 129 8.07 0.15 16.21
CA ALA A 129 7.72 1.53 16.54
C ALA A 129 6.30 1.57 17.14
N PRO A 130 6.13 1.37 18.45
CA PRO A 130 4.83 1.13 19.08
C PRO A 130 3.74 2.16 18.80
N ALA A 131 4.09 3.44 18.61
CA ALA A 131 3.09 4.49 18.37
C ALA A 131 2.36 4.35 17.03
N ILE A 132 2.92 3.63 16.03
CA ILE A 132 2.22 3.39 14.76
C ILE A 132 0.93 2.58 14.94
N ALA A 133 0.81 1.84 16.05
CA ALA A 133 -0.39 1.08 16.39
C ALA A 133 -1.61 1.98 16.69
N VAL A 134 -1.45 3.31 16.73
CA VAL A 134 -2.57 4.27 16.71
C VAL A 134 -3.47 4.02 15.51
N LEU A 135 -2.90 3.64 14.36
CA LEU A 135 -3.64 3.34 13.13
C LEU A 135 -4.49 2.06 13.21
N ASP A 136 -4.13 1.15 14.13
CA ASP A 136 -4.84 -0.12 14.35
C ASP A 136 -5.89 -0.03 15.48
N LEU A 137 -6.03 1.14 16.12
CA LEU A 137 -7.00 1.30 17.22
C LEU A 137 -8.44 1.19 16.70
N PRO A 138 -9.23 0.26 17.22
CA PRO A 138 -10.61 0.08 16.81
C PRO A 138 -11.43 1.33 17.13
N PHE A 139 -12.30 1.74 16.21
CA PHE A 139 -13.18 2.91 16.38
C PHE A 139 -12.48 4.26 16.63
N LEU A 140 -11.18 4.36 16.44
CA LEU A 140 -10.48 5.65 16.46
C LEU A 140 -11.01 6.52 15.31
N PHE A 141 -11.06 5.94 14.11
CA PHE A 141 -11.74 6.53 12.96
C PHE A 141 -13.23 6.15 12.96
N ALA A 142 -14.06 6.90 12.24
CA ALA A 142 -15.49 6.67 12.23
C ALA A 142 -15.88 5.27 11.71
N ALA A 143 -16.91 4.70 12.30
CA ALA A 143 -17.44 3.38 11.93
C ALA A 143 -18.45 3.43 10.76
N ASP A 144 -18.57 4.56 10.08
CA ASP A 144 -19.56 4.86 9.05
C ASP A 144 -19.05 4.65 7.60
N GLY A 145 -17.92 3.97 7.45
CA GLY A 145 -17.27 3.77 6.16
C GLY A 145 -16.33 4.90 5.71
N THR A 146 -16.18 5.98 6.48
CA THR A 146 -15.31 7.12 6.16
C THR A 146 -13.91 7.00 6.76
N ALA A 147 -13.62 5.95 7.53
CA ALA A 147 -12.36 5.75 8.24
C ALA A 147 -11.14 5.90 7.32
N ALA A 148 -11.16 5.22 6.18
CA ALA A 148 -10.07 5.27 5.22
C ALA A 148 -9.83 6.69 4.69
N ALA A 149 -10.87 7.39 4.22
CA ALA A 149 -10.76 8.75 3.67
C ALA A 149 -10.26 9.75 4.73
N THR A 150 -10.72 9.61 5.98
CA THR A 150 -10.27 10.45 7.10
C THR A 150 -8.81 10.19 7.42
N ALA A 151 -8.38 8.92 7.49
CA ALA A 151 -6.98 8.56 7.71
C ALA A 151 -6.08 9.10 6.60
N GLN A 152 -6.49 8.98 5.32
CA GLN A 152 -5.73 9.53 4.19
C GLN A 152 -5.52 11.03 4.34
N LYS A 153 -6.59 11.78 4.60
CA LYS A 153 -6.51 13.24 4.76
C LYS A 153 -5.52 13.65 5.85
N ILE A 154 -5.54 12.93 6.98
CA ILE A 154 -4.66 13.20 8.13
C ILE A 154 -3.21 12.85 7.79
N LEU A 155 -2.97 11.64 7.31
CA LEU A 155 -1.63 11.12 7.05
C LEU A 155 -0.94 11.84 5.87
N SER A 156 -1.67 12.24 4.83
CA SER A 156 -1.11 13.02 3.71
C SER A 156 -0.70 14.44 4.11
N ALA A 157 -1.27 14.98 5.19
CA ALA A 157 -0.89 16.30 5.70
C ALA A 157 0.41 16.27 6.53
N GLY A 158 0.86 15.09 6.96
CA GLY A 158 1.96 14.87 7.89
C GLY A 158 1.50 15.03 9.35
N THR A 159 2.08 14.22 10.23
CA THR A 159 1.75 14.18 11.66
C THR A 159 3.02 14.01 12.48
N SER A 160 2.95 14.15 13.81
CA SER A 160 4.07 13.83 14.70
C SER A 160 4.49 12.36 14.65
N LEU A 161 3.63 11.49 14.11
CA LEU A 161 3.98 10.09 13.84
C LEU A 161 5.15 9.97 12.87
N ASP A 162 5.30 10.88 11.90
CA ASP A 162 6.40 10.85 10.92
C ASP A 162 7.75 11.13 11.60
N GLU A 163 7.80 12.12 12.52
CA GLU A 163 8.99 12.42 13.31
C GLU A 163 9.33 11.27 14.27
N TYR A 164 8.32 10.70 14.93
CA TYR A 164 8.49 9.51 15.77
C TYR A 164 9.07 8.33 14.98
N LEU A 165 8.55 8.05 13.80
CA LEU A 165 9.02 6.95 12.95
C LEU A 165 10.46 7.15 12.48
N TYR A 166 10.86 8.40 12.23
CA TYR A 166 12.26 8.72 11.88
C TYR A 166 13.23 8.29 12.99
N ASP A 167 12.90 8.52 14.25
CA ASP A 167 13.73 8.10 15.38
C ASP A 167 13.84 6.56 15.51
N TYR A 168 12.90 5.83 14.89
CA TYR A 168 12.92 4.37 14.79
C TYR A 168 13.51 3.84 13.47
N GLY A 169 14.13 4.71 12.67
CA GLY A 169 14.83 4.33 11.44
C GLY A 169 13.98 4.34 10.17
N PHE A 170 12.76 4.94 10.20
CA PHE A 170 11.85 4.97 9.08
C PHE A 170 11.56 6.38 8.60
N VAL A 171 11.74 6.64 7.31
CA VAL A 171 11.31 7.89 6.65
C VAL A 171 10.03 7.61 5.88
N ALA A 172 8.95 8.33 6.21
CA ALA A 172 7.68 8.18 5.52
C ALA A 172 7.75 8.78 4.10
N GLY A 173 7.65 7.93 3.07
CA GLY A 173 7.41 8.35 1.69
C GLY A 173 5.91 8.56 1.43
N GLY A 174 5.06 7.94 2.24
CA GLY A 174 3.62 8.08 2.20
C GLY A 174 2.89 6.91 2.87
N TYR A 175 1.58 7.07 2.96
CA TYR A 175 0.68 6.07 3.54
C TYR A 175 -0.39 5.71 2.51
N LEU A 176 -0.46 4.44 2.16
CA LEU A 176 -1.41 3.91 1.21
C LEU A 176 -2.61 3.36 1.97
N LEU A 177 -3.80 3.75 1.56
CA LEU A 177 -5.00 3.20 2.17
C LEU A 177 -5.48 1.95 1.46
N GLY A 178 -5.52 0.84 2.17
CA GLY A 178 -6.15 -0.40 1.73
C GLY A 178 -7.70 -0.37 1.79
N GLY A 179 -8.29 0.77 2.11
CA GLY A 179 -9.72 0.88 2.37
C GLY A 179 -10.07 0.65 3.84
N ASN A 180 -11.34 0.32 4.10
CA ASN A 180 -11.78 -0.05 5.45
C ASN A 180 -11.46 -1.51 5.73
N SER A 181 -11.00 -1.79 6.95
CA SER A 181 -10.88 -3.16 7.44
C SER A 181 -12.24 -3.70 7.88
N TYR A 182 -12.57 -4.87 7.36
CA TYR A 182 -13.80 -5.60 7.67
C TYR A 182 -13.49 -7.08 7.96
N ILE A 183 -14.52 -7.90 8.16
CA ILE A 183 -14.35 -9.33 8.43
C ILE A 183 -14.97 -10.15 7.30
N LEU A 184 -14.16 -10.95 6.60
CA LEU A 184 -14.64 -12.05 5.75
C LEU A 184 -14.66 -13.33 6.60
N SER A 185 -15.76 -14.08 6.61
CA SER A 185 -15.86 -15.30 7.41
C SER A 185 -16.73 -16.39 6.76
N THR A 186 -16.65 -17.60 7.30
CA THR A 186 -17.47 -18.75 6.90
C THR A 186 -18.88 -18.69 7.50
N PHE A 187 -19.13 -17.75 8.39
CA PHE A 187 -20.39 -17.56 9.13
C PHE A 187 -20.78 -16.07 9.17
N PRO A 188 -22.07 -15.71 9.28
CA PRO A 188 -22.51 -14.34 9.45
C PRO A 188 -22.23 -13.82 10.86
N ILE A 189 -21.91 -12.52 10.99
CA ILE A 189 -21.72 -11.84 12.28
C ILE A 189 -22.85 -10.82 12.45
N GLN A 190 -23.82 -11.15 13.30
CA GLN A 190 -24.97 -10.31 13.62
C GLN A 190 -25.05 -9.95 15.11
N SER A 191 -24.22 -10.61 15.94
CA SER A 191 -24.06 -10.36 17.36
C SER A 191 -22.65 -10.69 17.82
N MET A 192 -22.24 -10.19 19.00
CA MET A 192 -20.95 -10.55 19.63
C MET A 192 -20.83 -12.06 19.91
N SER A 193 -21.96 -12.75 20.12
CA SER A 193 -21.95 -14.20 20.32
C SER A 193 -21.53 -15.00 19.11
N ASP A 194 -21.71 -14.47 17.89
CA ASP A 194 -21.34 -15.14 16.65
C ASP A 194 -19.81 -15.17 16.43
N LEU A 195 -19.06 -14.29 17.11
CA LEU A 195 -17.61 -14.27 17.06
C LEU A 195 -16.98 -15.22 18.10
N LYS A 196 -17.75 -15.69 19.09
CA LYS A 196 -17.23 -16.38 20.24
C LYS A 196 -16.67 -17.76 19.92
N GLY A 197 -15.37 -17.93 20.18
CA GLY A 197 -14.68 -19.21 20.01
C GLY A 197 -14.19 -19.49 18.61
N HIS A 198 -14.53 -18.66 17.61
CA HIS A 198 -14.05 -18.80 16.26
C HIS A 198 -12.59 -18.33 16.13
N THR A 199 -11.80 -19.04 15.34
CA THR A 199 -10.41 -18.69 15.05
C THR A 199 -10.37 -17.69 13.91
N MET A 200 -9.83 -16.49 14.18
CA MET A 200 -9.82 -15.37 13.24
C MET A 200 -8.39 -14.98 12.89
N TRP A 201 -8.08 -14.94 11.61
CA TRP A 201 -6.80 -14.42 11.17
C TRP A 201 -6.79 -12.87 11.16
N THR A 202 -5.69 -12.31 11.58
CA THR A 202 -5.37 -10.88 11.44
C THR A 202 -3.87 -10.68 11.25
N LEU A 203 -3.47 -9.48 10.84
CA LEU A 203 -2.07 -9.07 10.82
C LEU A 203 -1.45 -9.15 12.23
N PRO A 204 -0.11 -9.28 12.36
CA PRO A 204 0.58 -9.48 13.62
C PRO A 204 0.67 -8.20 14.48
N SER A 205 -0.44 -7.46 14.60
CA SER A 205 -0.57 -6.30 15.47
C SER A 205 -1.15 -6.71 16.81
N PRO A 206 -0.50 -6.38 17.94
CA PRO A 206 -1.07 -6.61 19.27
C PRO A 206 -2.44 -5.97 19.45
N THR A 207 -2.66 -4.79 18.86
CA THR A 207 -3.93 -4.05 18.94
C THR A 207 -5.05 -4.78 18.18
N LEU A 208 -4.80 -5.26 16.95
CA LEU A 208 -5.79 -6.01 16.17
C LEU A 208 -6.13 -7.34 16.84
N GLN A 209 -5.12 -8.06 17.37
CA GLN A 209 -5.33 -9.31 18.10
C GLN A 209 -6.14 -9.08 19.39
N ALA A 210 -5.82 -8.01 20.14
CA ALA A 210 -6.58 -7.64 21.33
C ALA A 210 -8.03 -7.27 21.01
N SER A 211 -8.28 -6.63 19.86
CA SER A 211 -9.63 -6.30 19.39
C SER A 211 -10.45 -7.56 19.12
N LEU A 212 -9.92 -8.50 18.34
CA LEU A 212 -10.59 -9.77 18.09
C LEU A 212 -10.81 -10.58 19.36
N SER A 213 -9.82 -10.59 20.28
CA SER A 213 -9.99 -11.23 21.60
C SER A 213 -11.09 -10.57 22.43
N ALA A 214 -11.21 -9.24 22.38
CA ALA A 214 -12.27 -8.51 23.08
C ALA A 214 -13.66 -8.83 22.53
N TYR A 215 -13.75 -9.20 21.25
CA TYR A 215 -14.99 -9.70 20.62
C TYR A 215 -15.30 -11.16 20.94
N GLY A 216 -14.39 -11.85 21.64
CA GLY A 216 -14.57 -13.27 22.04
C GLY A 216 -13.99 -14.27 21.04
N SER A 217 -13.32 -13.82 19.97
CA SER A 217 -12.64 -14.68 19.01
C SER A 217 -11.28 -15.13 19.52
N SER A 218 -10.68 -16.11 18.86
CA SER A 218 -9.31 -16.57 19.03
C SER A 218 -8.46 -16.03 17.87
N PRO A 219 -7.76 -14.89 18.04
CA PRO A 219 -6.94 -14.33 16.99
C PRO A 219 -5.70 -15.19 16.72
N THR A 220 -5.33 -15.32 15.46
CA THR A 220 -4.07 -15.96 15.04
C THR A 220 -3.42 -15.13 13.94
N ALA A 221 -2.09 -15.17 13.88
CA ALA A 221 -1.30 -14.62 12.80
C ALA A 221 -0.55 -15.76 12.10
N MET A 222 -0.56 -15.74 10.78
CA MET A 222 0.21 -16.64 9.92
C MET A 222 0.66 -15.87 8.69
N ASP A 223 1.55 -16.44 7.90
CA ASP A 223 1.96 -15.79 6.65
C ASP A 223 0.75 -15.57 5.74
N PRO A 224 0.62 -14.41 5.09
CA PRO A 224 -0.48 -14.11 4.18
C PRO A 224 -0.69 -15.18 3.08
N SER A 225 0.37 -15.85 2.65
CA SER A 225 0.30 -16.94 1.65
C SER A 225 -0.42 -18.21 2.16
N ASP A 226 -0.50 -18.40 3.47
CA ASP A 226 -1.13 -19.57 4.09
C ASP A 226 -2.61 -19.38 4.44
N VAL A 227 -3.09 -18.12 4.37
CA VAL A 227 -4.46 -17.76 4.81
C VAL A 227 -5.53 -18.51 4.01
N ALA A 228 -5.37 -18.60 2.69
CA ALA A 228 -6.32 -19.31 1.84
C ALA A 228 -6.45 -20.81 2.22
N VAL A 229 -5.32 -21.44 2.47
CA VAL A 229 -5.27 -22.85 2.92
C VAL A 229 -5.87 -22.98 4.32
N GLY A 230 -5.59 -22.02 5.21
CA GLY A 230 -6.17 -21.97 6.56
C GLY A 230 -7.69 -21.93 6.56
N LEU A 231 -8.30 -21.13 5.68
CA LEU A 231 -9.75 -21.08 5.49
C LEU A 231 -10.30 -22.39 4.89
N GLN A 232 -9.63 -22.95 3.87
CA GLN A 232 -10.07 -24.19 3.20
C GLN A 232 -10.11 -25.39 4.14
N ASN A 233 -9.14 -25.51 5.05
CA ASN A 233 -9.03 -26.62 5.97
C ASN A 233 -9.67 -26.38 7.33
N GLY A 234 -10.24 -25.18 7.56
CA GLY A 234 -10.90 -24.81 8.81
C GLY A 234 -9.94 -24.49 9.97
N THR A 235 -8.65 -24.28 9.72
CA THR A 235 -7.70 -23.82 10.76
C THR A 235 -8.06 -22.40 11.22
N ILE A 236 -8.57 -21.60 10.30
CA ILE A 236 -9.19 -20.30 10.56
C ILE A 236 -10.59 -20.26 9.94
N GLU A 237 -11.49 -19.48 10.53
CA GLU A 237 -12.89 -19.38 10.10
C GLU A 237 -13.25 -17.98 9.63
N GLY A 238 -12.33 -17.02 9.83
CA GLY A 238 -12.49 -15.65 9.34
C GLY A 238 -11.17 -14.90 9.25
N VAL A 239 -11.24 -13.77 8.51
CA VAL A 239 -10.09 -12.94 8.16
C VAL A 239 -10.47 -11.47 8.35
N LEU A 240 -9.76 -10.78 9.22
CA LEU A 240 -9.87 -9.35 9.40
C LEU A 240 -8.86 -8.67 8.49
N ASN A 241 -9.33 -8.05 7.40
CA ASN A 241 -8.49 -7.31 6.44
C ASN A 241 -9.39 -6.49 5.50
N ASP A 242 -8.80 -5.94 4.43
CA ASP A 242 -9.51 -5.25 3.37
C ASP A 242 -10.03 -6.21 2.26
N CYS A 243 -11.01 -5.73 1.50
CA CYS A 243 -11.66 -6.54 0.47
C CYS A 243 -10.75 -6.85 -0.73
N THR A 244 -9.72 -6.03 -0.99
CA THR A 244 -8.81 -6.27 -2.12
C THR A 244 -7.87 -7.42 -1.82
N PHE A 245 -7.42 -7.56 -0.57
CA PHE A 245 -6.67 -8.72 -0.09
C PHE A 245 -7.50 -10.00 -0.24
N TRP A 246 -8.77 -9.99 0.18
CA TRP A 246 -9.65 -11.16 0.06
C TRP A 246 -9.84 -11.61 -1.39
N LEU A 247 -9.97 -10.63 -2.31
CA LEU A 247 -10.11 -10.92 -3.74
C LEU A 247 -8.82 -11.51 -4.31
N VAL A 248 -7.68 -10.84 -4.10
CA VAL A 248 -6.38 -11.24 -4.69
C VAL A 248 -5.95 -12.61 -4.20
N GLN A 249 -6.22 -12.93 -2.93
CA GLN A 249 -5.90 -14.24 -2.34
C GLN A 249 -6.98 -15.29 -2.58
N GLY A 250 -8.09 -14.96 -3.25
CA GLY A 250 -9.17 -15.90 -3.54
C GLY A 250 -9.92 -16.39 -2.29
N LEU A 251 -9.86 -15.68 -1.17
CA LEU A 251 -10.40 -16.12 0.13
C LEU A 251 -11.93 -16.27 0.09
N TYR A 252 -12.58 -15.49 -0.75
CA TYR A 252 -14.03 -15.52 -0.96
C TYR A 252 -14.53 -16.84 -1.55
N GLU A 253 -13.66 -17.70 -2.05
CA GLU A 253 -14.05 -19.05 -2.51
C GLU A 253 -14.41 -19.94 -1.32
N SER A 254 -13.73 -19.77 -0.18
CA SER A 254 -13.89 -20.56 1.04
C SER A 254 -14.76 -19.88 2.11
N ALA A 255 -14.79 -18.55 2.16
CA ALA A 255 -15.57 -17.74 3.09
C ALA A 255 -16.56 -16.86 2.33
N LYS A 256 -17.85 -16.97 2.63
CA LYS A 256 -18.92 -16.33 1.86
C LYS A 256 -19.64 -15.20 2.58
N CYS A 257 -19.29 -14.91 3.82
CA CYS A 257 -19.91 -13.86 4.62
C CYS A 257 -19.00 -12.64 4.70
N ILE A 258 -19.37 -11.55 4.05
CA ILE A 258 -18.72 -10.24 4.13
C ILE A 258 -19.43 -9.47 5.24
N ASN A 259 -18.80 -9.34 6.40
CA ASN A 259 -19.36 -8.63 7.54
C ASN A 259 -18.73 -7.25 7.61
N LEU A 260 -19.53 -6.19 7.43
CA LEU A 260 -19.08 -4.80 7.47
C LEU A 260 -18.85 -4.28 8.90
N CYS A 261 -18.38 -5.17 9.79
CA CYS A 261 -17.95 -4.82 11.14
C CYS A 261 -16.63 -4.05 11.04
N PRO A 262 -16.60 -2.74 11.34
CA PRO A 262 -15.42 -1.92 11.12
C PRO A 262 -14.32 -2.25 12.12
N ALA A 263 -13.09 -2.36 11.62
CA ALA A 263 -11.90 -2.58 12.41
C ALA A 263 -10.83 -1.48 12.15
N GLY A 264 -11.28 -0.30 11.74
CA GLY A 264 -10.42 0.84 11.44
C GLY A 264 -10.05 0.95 9.96
N ALA A 265 -9.12 1.84 9.66
CA ALA A 265 -8.54 2.00 8.34
C ALA A 265 -7.40 0.99 8.14
N PHE A 266 -7.37 0.34 6.98
CA PHE A 266 -6.22 -0.47 6.60
C PHE A 266 -5.17 0.42 5.93
N VAL A 267 -4.00 0.52 6.55
CA VAL A 267 -2.94 1.42 6.09
C VAL A 267 -1.69 0.62 5.74
N ASN A 268 -1.15 0.84 4.54
CA ASN A 268 0.16 0.36 4.17
C ASN A 268 1.17 1.51 4.24
N CYS A 269 2.36 1.23 4.72
CA CYS A 269 3.44 2.20 4.86
C CYS A 269 4.40 2.09 3.69
N PHE A 270 4.60 3.20 2.99
CA PHE A 270 5.68 3.34 2.02
C PHE A 270 6.84 4.02 2.75
N PHE A 271 7.74 3.22 3.30
CA PHE A 271 8.83 3.70 4.12
C PHE A 271 10.18 3.46 3.48
N PHE A 272 11.09 4.41 3.70
CA PHE A 272 12.50 4.32 3.35
C PHE A 272 13.35 4.22 4.61
N SER A 273 14.57 3.69 4.47
CA SER A 273 15.57 3.66 5.53
C SER A 273 16.05 5.07 5.88
N ALA A 274 15.96 5.46 7.14
CA ALA A 274 16.49 6.74 7.61
C ALA A 274 18.02 6.78 7.45
N ASP A 275 18.72 5.72 7.83
CA ASP A 275 20.18 5.60 7.67
C ASP A 275 20.63 5.78 6.21
N TRP A 276 19.92 5.14 5.28
CA TRP A 276 20.22 5.31 3.85
C TRP A 276 19.88 6.71 3.36
N MET A 277 18.67 7.20 3.67
CA MET A 277 18.24 8.55 3.26
C MET A 277 19.20 9.63 3.73
N ASP A 278 19.82 9.48 4.91
CA ASP A 278 20.76 10.46 5.46
C ASP A 278 22.10 10.50 4.73
N THR A 279 22.43 9.47 3.97
CA THR A 279 23.61 9.48 3.09
C THR A 279 23.39 10.24 1.80
N LEU A 280 22.15 10.57 1.45
CA LEU A 280 21.79 11.14 0.15
C LEU A 280 21.91 12.68 0.13
N PRO A 281 22.30 13.28 -1.00
CA PRO A 281 22.17 14.71 -1.22
C PRO A 281 20.71 15.19 -1.08
N ALA A 282 20.51 16.41 -0.62
CA ALA A 282 19.18 16.97 -0.35
C ALA A 282 18.24 16.89 -1.57
N ASN A 283 18.74 17.24 -2.76
CA ASN A 283 17.95 17.18 -4.00
C ASN A 283 17.52 15.75 -4.39
N VAL A 284 18.29 14.73 -4.00
CA VAL A 284 17.96 13.32 -4.22
C VAL A 284 16.86 12.89 -3.23
N LYS A 285 17.04 13.23 -1.94
CA LYS A 285 16.01 13.00 -0.91
C LYS A 285 14.67 13.62 -1.31
N ASP A 286 14.70 14.92 -1.67
CA ASP A 286 13.50 15.67 -2.04
C ASP A 286 12.79 15.05 -3.25
N LEU A 287 13.54 14.59 -4.26
CA LEU A 287 12.97 13.95 -5.42
C LEU A 287 12.30 12.61 -5.05
N ILE A 288 12.94 11.78 -4.22
CA ILE A 288 12.39 10.50 -3.75
C ILE A 288 11.09 10.73 -3.00
N LEU A 289 11.10 11.61 -1.99
CA LEU A 289 9.92 11.84 -1.14
C LEU A 289 8.78 12.52 -1.89
N THR A 290 9.10 13.52 -2.73
CA THR A 290 8.07 14.18 -3.57
C THR A 290 7.45 13.19 -4.55
N THR A 291 8.26 12.33 -5.19
CA THR A 291 7.74 11.32 -6.12
C THR A 291 6.88 10.29 -5.39
N ALA A 292 7.32 9.79 -4.23
CA ALA A 292 6.56 8.84 -3.43
C ALA A 292 5.20 9.42 -3.01
N LYS A 293 5.20 10.65 -2.48
CA LYS A 293 3.97 11.35 -2.11
C LYS A 293 3.04 11.56 -3.32
N THR A 294 3.58 11.99 -4.46
CA THR A 294 2.78 12.20 -5.68
C THR A 294 2.17 10.90 -6.18
N VAL A 295 2.89 9.78 -6.09
CA VAL A 295 2.37 8.46 -6.45
C VAL A 295 1.22 8.06 -5.54
N VAL A 296 1.33 8.29 -4.24
CA VAL A 296 0.24 8.01 -3.29
C VAL A 296 -0.98 8.87 -3.60
N ASP A 297 -0.80 10.19 -3.72
CA ASP A 297 -1.92 11.12 -3.86
C ASP A 297 -2.63 11.00 -5.23
N GLU A 298 -1.89 10.81 -6.33
CA GLU A 298 -2.45 10.87 -7.69
C GLU A 298 -2.78 9.49 -8.30
N PHE A 299 -2.05 8.45 -7.89
CA PHE A 299 -2.22 7.12 -8.46
C PHE A 299 -2.91 6.15 -7.49
N GLU A 300 -2.38 6.01 -6.26
CA GLU A 300 -2.82 4.97 -5.35
C GLU A 300 -4.27 5.17 -4.88
N VAL A 301 -4.65 6.39 -4.49
CA VAL A 301 -6.00 6.68 -3.98
C VAL A 301 -7.09 6.37 -5.02
N PRO A 302 -7.02 6.85 -6.29
CA PRO A 302 -7.97 6.45 -7.33
C PRO A 302 -7.92 4.95 -7.65
N TYR A 303 -6.72 4.35 -7.67
CA TYR A 303 -6.53 2.92 -7.93
C TYR A 303 -7.25 2.08 -6.88
N MET A 304 -7.08 2.40 -5.59
CA MET A 304 -7.71 1.67 -4.50
C MET A 304 -9.22 1.82 -4.46
N THR A 305 -9.73 2.99 -4.75
CA THR A 305 -11.20 3.19 -4.86
C THR A 305 -11.78 2.23 -5.89
N GLN A 306 -11.19 2.20 -7.09
CA GLN A 306 -11.64 1.29 -8.16
C GLN A 306 -11.45 -0.19 -7.80
N MET A 307 -10.31 -0.53 -7.19
CA MET A 307 -10.01 -1.91 -6.79
C MET A 307 -10.99 -2.42 -5.72
N SER A 308 -11.33 -1.58 -4.73
CA SER A 308 -12.26 -1.94 -3.67
C SER A 308 -13.69 -2.16 -4.20
N GLU A 309 -14.15 -1.28 -5.08
CA GLU A 309 -15.46 -1.43 -5.75
C GLU A 309 -15.52 -2.72 -6.58
N ASN A 310 -14.47 -2.98 -7.38
CA ASN A 310 -14.37 -4.19 -8.19
C ASN A 310 -14.29 -5.45 -7.32
N ALA A 311 -13.56 -5.40 -6.20
CA ALA A 311 -13.42 -6.52 -5.28
C ALA A 311 -14.77 -6.90 -4.67
N MET A 312 -15.47 -5.93 -4.09
CA MET A 312 -16.80 -6.15 -3.51
C MET A 312 -17.78 -6.71 -4.55
N LYS A 313 -17.85 -6.07 -5.73
CA LYS A 313 -18.72 -6.56 -6.82
C LYS A 313 -18.39 -7.99 -7.23
N THR A 314 -17.12 -8.30 -7.44
CA THR A 314 -16.68 -9.65 -7.87
C THR A 314 -17.05 -10.71 -6.84
N MET A 315 -16.85 -10.43 -5.55
CA MET A 315 -17.19 -11.37 -4.48
C MET A 315 -18.70 -11.57 -4.35
N ILE A 316 -19.49 -10.50 -4.49
CA ILE A 316 -20.97 -10.59 -4.49
C ILE A 316 -21.45 -11.40 -5.69
N ASP A 317 -20.94 -11.14 -6.90
CA ASP A 317 -21.28 -11.90 -8.11
C ASP A 317 -20.86 -13.39 -7.98
N ALA A 318 -19.83 -13.69 -7.18
CA ALA A 318 -19.40 -15.06 -6.84
C ALA A 318 -20.21 -15.69 -5.69
N GLY A 319 -21.30 -15.06 -5.24
CA GLY A 319 -22.23 -15.60 -4.24
C GLY A 319 -21.87 -15.28 -2.79
N CYS A 320 -21.01 -14.30 -2.53
CA CYS A 320 -20.84 -13.77 -1.18
C CYS A 320 -22.06 -12.94 -0.76
N THR A 321 -22.40 -13.02 0.52
CA THR A 321 -23.48 -12.24 1.14
C THR A 321 -22.87 -11.16 2.03
N VAL A 322 -23.35 -9.93 1.89
CA VAL A 322 -22.95 -8.79 2.72
C VAL A 322 -23.86 -8.70 3.94
N TYR A 323 -23.27 -8.59 5.11
CA TYR A 323 -23.93 -8.41 6.39
C TYR A 323 -23.52 -7.06 6.99
N GLU A 324 -24.50 -6.17 7.13
CA GLU A 324 -24.31 -4.90 7.81
C GLU A 324 -24.53 -5.08 9.31
N PRO A 325 -23.62 -4.57 10.16
CA PRO A 325 -23.80 -4.65 11.61
C PRO A 325 -24.94 -3.74 12.07
N SER A 326 -25.73 -4.19 13.03
CA SER A 326 -26.71 -3.33 13.69
C SER A 326 -26.00 -2.25 14.54
N ALA A 327 -26.69 -1.14 14.81
CA ALA A 327 -26.17 -0.10 15.70
C ALA A 327 -25.86 -0.66 17.11
N GLU A 328 -26.60 -1.67 17.54
CA GLU A 328 -26.44 -2.36 18.82
C GLU A 328 -25.13 -3.17 18.85
N LEU A 329 -24.87 -3.96 17.78
CA LEU A 329 -23.61 -4.70 17.63
C LEU A 329 -22.41 -3.75 17.58
N LEU A 330 -22.48 -2.65 16.83
CA LEU A 330 -21.42 -1.65 16.79
C LEU A 330 -21.13 -1.05 18.16
N ALA A 331 -22.18 -0.71 18.93
CA ALA A 331 -22.03 -0.19 20.28
C ALA A 331 -21.38 -1.21 21.24
N GLU A 332 -21.76 -2.49 21.13
CA GLU A 332 -21.14 -3.58 21.91
C GLU A 332 -19.67 -3.77 21.55
N MET A 333 -19.31 -3.79 20.26
CA MET A 333 -17.93 -3.90 19.80
C MET A 333 -17.07 -2.72 20.26
N GLN A 334 -17.61 -1.49 20.17
CA GLN A 334 -16.94 -0.29 20.63
C GLN A 334 -16.71 -0.32 22.15
N ALA A 335 -17.72 -0.71 22.92
CA ALA A 335 -17.60 -0.83 24.37
C ALA A 335 -16.57 -1.90 24.79
N ALA A 336 -16.54 -3.04 24.10
CA ALA A 336 -15.60 -4.12 24.37
C ALA A 336 -14.13 -3.73 24.13
N THR A 337 -13.87 -2.80 23.19
CA THR A 337 -12.52 -2.37 22.80
C THR A 337 -12.10 -1.03 23.39
N ALA A 338 -12.99 -0.32 24.09
CA ALA A 338 -12.69 1.02 24.64
C ALA A 338 -11.40 1.07 25.50
N ARG A 339 -11.13 0.03 26.30
CA ARG A 339 -9.92 -0.08 27.10
C ARG A 339 -8.63 -0.05 26.27
N LEU A 340 -8.63 -0.46 25.03
CA LEU A 340 -7.44 -0.53 24.18
C LEU A 340 -6.87 0.86 23.89
N HIS A 341 -7.70 1.89 23.86
CA HIS A 341 -7.27 3.28 23.72
C HIS A 341 -6.47 3.74 24.96
N ASP A 342 -6.95 3.41 26.17
CA ASP A 342 -6.24 3.75 27.41
C ASP A 342 -4.96 2.94 27.56
N GLU A 343 -4.97 1.65 27.20
CA GLU A 343 -3.79 0.81 27.19
C GLU A 343 -2.73 1.31 26.19
N PHE A 344 -3.16 1.83 25.02
CA PHE A 344 -2.25 2.43 24.04
C PHE A 344 -1.59 3.69 24.61
N LYS A 345 -2.38 4.63 25.15
CA LYS A 345 -1.86 5.86 25.78
C LYS A 345 -0.93 5.59 26.97
N ALA A 346 -1.16 4.51 27.68
CA ALA A 346 -0.38 4.15 28.85
C ALA A 346 0.98 3.50 28.52
N LYS A 347 1.29 3.20 27.26
CA LYS A 347 2.56 2.59 26.85
C LYS A 347 3.75 3.51 27.14
N ASP A 348 3.67 4.74 26.65
CA ASP A 348 4.68 5.78 26.82
C ASP A 348 4.10 7.17 26.49
N ALA A 349 4.94 8.22 26.65
CA ALA A 349 4.53 9.60 26.40
C ALA A 349 4.25 9.90 24.93
N ASP A 350 4.99 9.26 24.00
CA ASP A 350 4.85 9.46 22.57
C ASP A 350 3.54 8.85 22.06
N CYS A 351 3.21 7.63 22.52
CA CYS A 351 1.92 7.01 22.23
C CYS A 351 0.76 7.88 22.72
N ALA A 352 0.86 8.48 23.92
CA ALA A 352 -0.16 9.38 24.43
C ALA A 352 -0.28 10.66 23.58
N ALA A 353 0.84 11.31 23.24
CA ALA A 353 0.86 12.55 22.49
C ALA A 353 0.31 12.35 21.06
N ILE A 354 0.76 11.30 20.36
CA ILE A 354 0.30 10.94 19.02
C ILE A 354 -1.20 10.60 19.04
N TYR A 355 -1.67 9.89 20.07
CA TYR A 355 -3.09 9.59 20.20
C TYR A 355 -3.94 10.86 20.28
N GLU A 356 -3.58 11.80 21.16
CA GLU A 356 -4.31 13.06 21.32
C GLU A 356 -4.27 13.93 20.07
N GLU A 357 -3.14 13.96 19.35
CA GLU A 357 -3.04 14.61 18.04
C GLU A 357 -4.03 14.00 17.04
N PHE A 358 -4.06 12.66 16.90
CA PHE A 358 -4.97 11.99 15.99
C PHE A 358 -6.44 12.26 16.33
N VAL A 359 -6.82 12.21 17.62
CA VAL A 359 -8.17 12.55 18.07
C VAL A 359 -8.53 13.98 17.67
N GLY A 360 -7.61 14.95 17.85
CA GLY A 360 -7.80 16.33 17.44
C GLY A 360 -7.96 16.50 15.94
N LEU A 361 -7.10 15.85 15.14
CA LEU A 361 -7.14 15.87 13.68
C LEU A 361 -8.41 15.22 13.12
N ILE A 362 -8.86 14.11 13.69
CA ILE A 362 -10.12 13.44 13.31
C ILE A 362 -11.32 14.34 13.61
N ALA A 363 -11.33 15.02 14.75
CA ALA A 363 -12.38 15.96 15.09
C ALA A 363 -12.43 17.18 14.14
N ALA A 364 -11.27 17.65 13.67
CA ALA A 364 -11.15 18.76 12.72
C ALA A 364 -11.45 18.35 11.26
N ALA A 365 -11.41 17.04 10.95
CA ALA A 365 -11.67 16.53 9.60
C ALA A 365 -13.18 16.33 9.30
N LYS A 366 -14.02 16.31 10.35
CA LYS A 366 -15.48 16.22 10.27
C LYS A 366 -16.11 17.55 9.87
#